data_f3d700d375d0d5a190a6dc6b79e7959c
#
_entry.id   f3d700d375d0d5a190a6dc6b79e7959c
#
_cell.length_a   1.000
_cell.length_b   1.000
_cell.length_c   1.000
_cell.angle_alpha   90.00
_cell.angle_beta   90.00
_cell.angle_gamma   90.00
#
_symmetry.space_group_name_H-M   'P 1'
#
loop_
_entity.id
_entity.type
_entity.pdbx_description
1 polymer ?
#
loop_
_entity_poly.entity_id
_entity_poly.type
_entity_poly.pdbx_seq_one_letter_code
_entity_poly.pdbx_strand_id
1 'polypeptide(L)'
;VPGYGRPVHQDDHTAAPLMRDVLPGLSAELVRLLEEEGERDLAVCAHDLRLVADCGCGDDFCQSFRTAPHPAGTPYGPGHRCVQLLPDRGHLILDVVHGRIVFVEILDRPELRPALTAALTGGGAPR
;
A
#
# COMPACT_ATOMS: atom_id res chain seq x y z
N VAL A 1 -21.98 -22.75 -6.03
CA VAL A 1 -21.64 -22.53 -6.06
C VAL A 1 -20.75 -22.44 -5.71
N PRO A 2 -20.51 -22.75 -5.78
CA PRO A 2 -19.62 -22.79 -5.44
C PRO A 2 -18.73 -21.98 -5.45
N GLY A 3 -18.08 -22.06 -5.82
CA GLY A 3 -17.17 -21.20 -6.00
C GLY A 3 -17.03 -20.41 -5.05
N TYR A 4 -17.51 -20.55 -4.28
CA TYR A 4 -17.65 -19.76 -3.45
C TYR A 4 -16.67 -19.72 -2.46
N GLY A 5 -15.93 -20.57 -2.27
CA GLY A 5 -14.99 -20.57 -1.19
C GLY A 5 -14.02 -19.47 -1.25
N ARG A 6 -13.83 -18.90 -2.33
CA ARG A 6 -12.89 -17.96 -2.41
C ARG A 6 -13.13 -16.79 -1.70
N PRO A 7 -14.22 -16.41 -1.40
CA PRO A 7 -14.43 -15.20 -0.69
C PRO A 7 -13.71 -15.12 0.63
N VAL A 8 -13.39 -16.23 1.19
CA VAL A 8 -12.69 -16.18 2.45
C VAL A 8 -11.40 -15.40 2.38
N HIS A 9 -10.62 -15.64 1.35
CA HIS A 9 -9.38 -14.95 1.23
C HIS A 9 -9.59 -13.47 0.94
N GLN A 10 -10.59 -13.17 0.19
CA GLN A 10 -10.85 -11.79 -0.10
C GLN A 10 -11.34 -11.09 1.12
N ASP A 11 -12.10 -11.73 1.95
CA ASP A 11 -12.58 -11.12 3.15
C ASP A 11 -11.45 -10.73 4.08
N ASP A 12 -10.45 -11.58 4.23
CA ASP A 12 -9.32 -11.24 5.06
C ASP A 12 -8.60 -10.02 4.53
N HIS A 13 -8.44 -9.97 3.22
CA HIS A 13 -7.74 -8.86 2.61
C HIS A 13 -8.57 -7.58 2.71
N THR A 14 -9.86 -7.65 2.46
CA THR A 14 -10.69 -6.45 2.45
C THR A 14 -11.01 -5.95 3.85
N ALA A 15 -10.68 -6.72 4.89
CA ALA A 15 -10.85 -6.23 6.25
C ALA A 15 -9.79 -5.23 6.66
N ALA A 16 -8.69 -5.14 5.93
CA ALA A 16 -7.65 -4.18 6.24
C ALA A 16 -8.17 -2.76 6.02
N PRO A 17 -7.69 -1.78 6.78
CA PRO A 17 -8.19 -0.41 6.64
C PRO A 17 -7.79 0.21 5.32
N LEU A 18 -8.61 1.13 4.83
CA LEU A 18 -8.30 1.86 3.62
C LEU A 18 -7.24 2.91 3.90
N MET A 19 -6.28 3.01 3.00
CA MET A 19 -5.22 4.02 3.12
C MET A 19 -5.83 5.42 3.18
N ARG A 20 -6.86 5.70 2.38
CA ARG A 20 -7.45 7.03 2.36
C ARG A 20 -8.12 7.42 3.68
N ASP A 21 -8.53 6.44 4.48
CA ASP A 21 -9.12 6.73 5.79
C ASP A 21 -8.06 6.97 6.85
N VAL A 22 -6.94 6.26 6.76
CA VAL A 22 -5.88 6.34 7.76
C VAL A 22 -4.90 7.47 7.44
N LEU A 23 -4.56 7.62 6.17
CA LEU A 23 -3.56 8.58 5.70
C LEU A 23 -4.15 9.37 4.54
N PRO A 24 -5.17 10.20 4.80
CA PRO A 24 -5.86 10.92 3.71
C PRO A 24 -4.93 11.85 2.93
N GLY A 25 -3.98 12.48 3.60
CA GLY A 25 -3.04 13.35 2.90
C GLY A 25 -2.15 12.59 1.95
N LEU A 26 -1.65 11.45 2.38
CA LEU A 26 -0.82 10.61 1.52
C LEU A 26 -1.64 10.06 0.37
N SER A 27 -2.87 9.65 0.63
CA SER A 27 -3.73 9.13 -0.42
C SER A 27 -3.94 10.17 -1.52
N ALA A 28 -4.25 11.41 -1.13
CA ALA A 28 -4.44 12.48 -2.11
C ALA A 28 -3.13 12.78 -2.84
N GLU A 29 -2.02 12.74 -2.14
CA GLU A 29 -0.72 12.98 -2.75
C GLU A 29 -0.39 11.92 -3.79
N LEU A 30 -0.63 10.64 -3.47
CA LEU A 30 -0.36 9.56 -4.41
C LEU A 30 -1.20 9.70 -5.67
N VAL A 31 -2.48 10.01 -5.51
CA VAL A 31 -3.36 10.17 -6.67
C VAL A 31 -2.85 11.31 -7.56
N ARG A 32 -2.52 12.44 -6.95
CA ARG A 32 -2.03 13.59 -7.71
C ARG A 32 -0.73 13.28 -8.44
N LEU A 33 0.22 12.64 -7.75
CA LEU A 33 1.52 12.34 -8.36
C LEU A 33 1.38 11.31 -9.48
N LEU A 34 0.50 10.33 -9.31
CA LEU A 34 0.27 9.36 -10.37
C LEU A 34 -0.37 10.03 -11.59
N GLU A 35 -1.28 10.95 -11.39
CA GLU A 35 -1.87 11.67 -12.50
C GLU A 35 -0.83 12.52 -13.21
N GLU A 36 0.07 13.14 -12.46
CA GLU A 36 1.15 13.94 -13.06
C GLU A 36 2.09 13.09 -13.91
N GLU A 37 2.26 11.82 -13.55
CA GLU A 37 3.10 10.91 -14.32
C GLU A 37 2.35 10.25 -15.46
N GLY A 38 1.10 10.55 -15.65
CA GLY A 38 0.31 9.92 -16.71
C GLY A 38 -0.18 8.52 -16.35
N GLU A 39 -0.06 8.12 -15.10
CA GLU A 39 -0.47 6.78 -14.65
C GLU A 39 -1.92 6.83 -14.19
N ARG A 40 -2.82 7.07 -15.11
CA ARG A 40 -4.22 7.29 -14.76
C ARG A 40 -4.90 6.10 -14.14
N ASP A 41 -4.61 4.90 -14.64
CA ASP A 41 -5.23 3.70 -14.10
C ASP A 41 -4.78 3.45 -12.67
N LEU A 42 -3.50 3.69 -12.41
CA LEU A 42 -2.99 3.53 -11.07
C LEU A 42 -3.55 4.59 -10.13
N ALA A 43 -3.79 5.80 -10.63
CA ALA A 43 -4.38 6.85 -9.81
C ALA A 43 -5.78 6.45 -9.35
N VAL A 44 -6.56 5.83 -10.22
CA VAL A 44 -7.88 5.34 -9.85
C VAL A 44 -7.76 4.25 -8.80
N CYS A 45 -6.85 3.31 -8.98
CA CYS A 45 -6.64 2.23 -8.02
C CYS A 45 -6.18 2.74 -6.68
N ALA A 46 -5.41 3.82 -6.66
CA ALA A 46 -4.84 4.33 -5.42
C ALA A 46 -5.90 4.75 -4.41
N HIS A 47 -7.07 5.13 -4.86
CA HIS A 47 -8.16 5.51 -3.95
C HIS A 47 -8.60 4.35 -3.06
N ASP A 48 -8.44 3.12 -3.52
CA ASP A 48 -8.97 1.97 -2.81
C ASP A 48 -7.90 1.08 -2.20
N LEU A 49 -6.67 1.56 -2.12
CA LEU A 49 -5.60 0.79 -1.50
C LEU A 49 -5.86 0.56 -0.03
N ARG A 50 -5.45 -0.60 0.46
CA ARG A 50 -5.62 -0.97 1.85
C ARG A 50 -4.27 -1.19 2.50
N LEU A 51 -4.19 -0.93 3.79
CA LEU A 51 -2.96 -1.13 4.56
C LEU A 51 -2.97 -2.56 5.06
N VAL A 52 -2.34 -3.45 4.30
CA VAL A 52 -2.37 -4.87 4.60
C VAL A 52 -1.32 -5.27 5.64
N ALA A 53 -0.12 -4.73 5.52
CA ALA A 53 0.95 -5.04 6.45
C ALA A 53 2.06 -4.01 6.31
N ASP A 54 2.88 -3.84 7.34
CA ASP A 54 4.04 -2.97 7.20
C ASP A 54 5.15 -3.74 6.47
N CYS A 55 6.26 -3.08 6.20
CA CYS A 55 7.34 -3.71 5.45
C CYS A 55 8.13 -4.71 6.29
N GLY A 56 8.04 -4.61 7.60
CA GLY A 56 8.77 -5.51 8.49
C GLY A 56 10.24 -5.18 8.70
N CYS A 57 10.73 -4.08 8.15
CA CYS A 57 12.16 -3.78 8.24
C CYS A 57 12.57 -3.20 9.60
N GLY A 58 11.65 -2.60 10.32
CA GLY A 58 11.97 -2.03 11.63
C GLY A 58 12.83 -0.77 11.59
N ASP A 59 13.03 -0.19 10.41
CA ASP A 59 13.87 0.96 10.23
C ASP A 59 13.05 2.24 10.36
N ASP A 60 13.49 3.17 11.19
CA ASP A 60 12.77 4.43 11.40
C ASP A 60 12.71 5.31 10.15
N PHE A 61 13.64 5.12 9.23
CA PHE A 61 13.66 5.87 7.99
C PHE A 61 12.59 5.39 7.02
N CYS A 62 12.03 4.21 7.23
CA CYS A 62 11.11 3.56 6.30
C CYS A 62 9.70 3.57 6.85
N GLN A 63 8.76 4.10 6.10
CA GLN A 63 7.34 4.10 6.45
C GLN A 63 6.53 3.31 5.42
N SER A 64 7.15 2.33 4.80
CA SER A 64 6.57 1.57 3.71
C SER A 64 5.53 0.57 4.20
N PHE A 65 4.59 0.21 3.33
CA PHE A 65 3.57 -0.77 3.68
C PHE A 65 3.11 -1.54 2.45
N ARG A 66 2.57 -2.72 2.69
CA ARG A 66 2.03 -3.54 1.64
C ARG A 66 0.56 -3.23 1.46
N THR A 67 0.14 -3.24 0.21
CA THR A 67 -1.27 -3.02 -0.14
C THR A 67 -1.91 -4.28 -0.69
N ALA A 68 -1.15 -5.38 -0.75
CA ALA A 68 -1.65 -6.70 -1.12
C ALA A 68 -0.83 -7.74 -0.40
N PRO A 69 -1.39 -8.89 -0.09
CA PRO A 69 -0.62 -9.96 0.55
C PRO A 69 0.50 -10.43 -0.35
N HIS A 70 1.65 -10.70 0.23
CA HIS A 70 2.79 -11.21 -0.52
C HIS A 70 3.74 -11.94 0.43
N PRO A 71 4.09 -13.18 0.16
CA PRO A 71 5.00 -13.91 1.03
C PRO A 71 6.37 -13.27 1.06
N ALA A 72 6.93 -13.16 2.25
CA ALA A 72 8.25 -12.57 2.42
C ALA A 72 9.29 -13.34 1.63
N GLY A 73 10.20 -12.62 1.00
CA GLY A 73 11.29 -13.25 0.26
C GLY A 73 10.92 -13.81 -1.09
N THR A 74 9.66 -13.68 -1.50
CA THR A 74 9.21 -14.20 -2.78
C THR A 74 9.30 -13.10 -3.84
N PRO A 75 9.90 -13.36 -5.00
CA PRO A 75 9.91 -12.33 -6.05
C PRO A 75 8.51 -12.05 -6.57
N TYR A 76 8.32 -10.87 -7.12
CA TYR A 76 7.01 -10.52 -7.69
C TYR A 76 6.74 -11.23 -9.02
N GLY A 77 7.79 -11.63 -9.72
CA GLY A 77 7.64 -12.37 -10.97
C GLY A 77 7.36 -11.46 -12.16
N PRO A 78 6.95 -12.06 -13.27
CA PRO A 78 6.70 -11.29 -14.49
C PRO A 78 5.51 -10.34 -14.27
N GLY A 79 5.51 -9.28 -15.01
CA GLY A 79 4.46 -8.27 -14.84
C GLY A 79 4.76 -7.24 -13.78
N HIS A 80 5.87 -7.36 -13.08
CA HIS A 80 6.28 -6.41 -12.06
C HIS A 80 6.98 -5.21 -12.68
N ARG A 81 6.66 -4.02 -12.19
CA ARG A 81 7.45 -2.83 -12.50
C ARG A 81 7.41 -1.89 -11.30
N CYS A 82 8.39 -1.02 -11.25
CA CYS A 82 8.45 0.01 -10.21
C CYS A 82 8.02 1.33 -10.82
N VAL A 83 7.25 2.11 -10.08
CA VAL A 83 6.87 3.45 -10.50
C VAL A 83 7.42 4.41 -9.47
N GLN A 84 8.40 5.21 -9.86
CA GLN A 84 8.99 6.18 -8.96
C GLN A 84 8.25 7.49 -9.11
N LEU A 85 7.71 8.01 -8.01
CA LEU A 85 7.02 9.28 -8.00
C LEU A 85 7.96 10.37 -7.51
N LEU A 86 7.58 11.61 -7.71
CA LEU A 86 8.43 12.76 -7.39
C LEU A 86 7.73 13.64 -6.37
N PRO A 87 7.70 13.23 -5.10
CA PRO A 87 7.08 14.06 -4.07
C PRO A 87 7.98 15.24 -3.70
N ASP A 88 7.43 16.21 -3.01
CA ASP A 88 8.19 17.36 -2.57
C ASP A 88 9.25 16.97 -1.54
N ARG A 89 9.01 15.93 -0.78
CA ARG A 89 10.02 15.46 0.17
C ARG A 89 9.87 13.96 0.38
N GLY A 90 10.96 13.34 0.78
CA GLY A 90 11.01 11.90 0.96
C GLY A 90 11.01 11.19 -0.37
N HIS A 91 10.72 9.91 -0.34
CA HIS A 91 10.70 9.06 -1.53
C HIS A 91 9.41 8.27 -1.56
N LEU A 92 8.81 8.19 -2.74
CA LEU A 92 7.61 7.38 -2.97
C LEU A 92 7.86 6.52 -4.19
N ILE A 93 7.90 5.21 -4.00
CA ILE A 93 8.12 4.27 -5.09
C ILE A 93 7.08 3.17 -4.94
N LEU A 94 6.42 2.84 -6.04
CA LEU A 94 5.38 1.82 -6.01
C LEU A 94 5.86 0.57 -6.71
N ASP A 95 5.58 -0.58 -6.11
CA ASP A 95 5.72 -1.84 -6.83
C ASP A 95 4.36 -2.18 -7.40
N VAL A 96 4.32 -2.42 -8.70
CA VAL A 96 3.10 -2.68 -9.43
C VAL A 96 3.23 -4.04 -10.11
N VAL A 97 2.24 -4.90 -9.95
CA VAL A 97 2.24 -6.21 -10.57
C VAL A 97 0.95 -6.34 -11.36
N HIS A 98 1.07 -6.53 -12.66
CA HIS A 98 -0.08 -6.65 -13.57
C HIS A 98 -1.07 -5.50 -13.37
N GLY A 99 -0.56 -4.30 -13.27
CA GLY A 99 -1.40 -3.11 -13.17
C GLY A 99 -1.97 -2.83 -11.79
N ARG A 100 -1.57 -3.61 -10.79
CA ARG A 100 -2.07 -3.39 -9.41
C ARG A 100 -0.92 -2.97 -8.52
N ILE A 101 -1.17 -1.94 -7.71
CA ILE A 101 -0.18 -1.50 -6.72
C ILE A 101 -0.17 -2.52 -5.58
N VAL A 102 0.99 -3.11 -5.29
CA VAL A 102 1.11 -4.13 -4.24
C VAL A 102 1.96 -3.68 -3.07
N PHE A 103 2.76 -2.64 -3.24
CA PHE A 103 3.64 -2.15 -2.18
C PHE A 103 3.89 -0.67 -2.40
N VAL A 104 3.83 0.10 -1.32
CA VAL A 104 4.13 1.54 -1.36
C VAL A 104 5.38 1.76 -0.53
N GLU A 105 6.49 2.04 -1.19
CA GLU A 105 7.74 2.30 -0.49
C GLU A 105 7.81 3.78 -0.16
N ILE A 106 7.92 4.09 1.11
CA ILE A 106 7.99 5.46 1.60
C ILE A 106 9.21 5.58 2.46
N LEU A 107 10.08 6.53 2.13
CA LEU A 107 11.27 6.77 2.91
C LEU A 107 11.31 8.22 3.34
N ASP A 108 11.76 8.44 4.57
CA ASP A 108 12.00 9.78 5.10
C ASP A 108 10.72 10.62 5.23
N ARG A 109 9.64 9.98 5.67
CA ARG A 109 8.37 10.64 5.97
C ARG A 109 7.90 10.21 7.37
N PRO A 110 8.68 10.54 8.41
CA PRO A 110 8.39 10.02 9.76
C PRO A 110 7.06 10.46 10.32
N GLU A 111 6.51 11.56 9.83
CA GLU A 111 5.21 12.03 10.32
C GLU A 111 4.09 11.03 10.02
N LEU A 112 4.29 10.09 9.10
CA LEU A 112 3.27 9.09 8.78
C LEU A 112 3.25 7.94 9.77
N ARG A 113 4.31 7.79 10.56
CA ARG A 113 4.49 6.60 11.40
C ARG A 113 3.40 6.41 12.45
N PRO A 114 2.97 7.44 13.18
CA PRO A 114 2.00 7.18 14.25
C PRO A 114 0.67 6.62 13.72
N ALA A 115 0.12 7.21 12.66
CA ALA A 115 -1.13 6.72 12.11
C ALA A 115 -0.97 5.35 11.50
N LEU A 116 0.15 5.12 10.82
CA LEU A 116 0.42 3.84 10.19
C LEU A 116 0.54 2.73 11.24
N THR A 117 1.30 2.97 12.30
CA THR A 117 1.49 2.00 13.36
C THR A 117 0.15 1.70 14.04
N ALA A 118 -0.63 2.73 14.33
CA ALA A 118 -1.92 2.53 14.97
C ALA A 118 -2.85 1.69 14.11
N ALA A 119 -2.86 1.94 12.80
CA ALA A 119 -3.73 1.18 11.91
C ALA A 119 -3.30 -0.27 11.79
N LEU A 120 -2.01 -0.52 11.71
CA LEU A 120 -1.52 -1.87 11.48
C LEU A 120 -1.50 -2.71 12.76
N THR A 121 -1.29 -2.08 13.91
CA THR A 121 -1.28 -2.85 15.15
C THR A 121 -2.64 -2.86 15.80
N GLY A 122 -3.32 -1.73 15.81
CA GLY A 122 -4.62 -1.66 16.45
C GLY A 122 -5.63 -2.54 15.78
N GLY A 123 -5.60 -2.57 14.46
CA GLY A 123 -6.52 -3.40 13.77
C GLY A 123 -6.30 -4.85 14.02
N GLY A 124 -5.06 -5.19 14.29
CA GLY A 124 -4.80 -6.57 14.49
C GLY A 124 -5.04 -6.99 15.86
N ALA A 125 -5.17 -6.05 16.73
CA ALA A 125 -5.22 -6.46 18.02
C ALA A 125 -6.55 -6.62 18.51
N PRO A 126 -7.28 -7.21 18.17
CA PRO A 126 -8.50 -7.23 18.66
C PRO A 126 -8.39 -8.09 19.66
N ARG A 127 -8.13 -8.07 19.94
CA ARG A 127 -7.91 -8.70 20.68
C ARG A 127 -8.27 -9.06 21.37
#